data_b70679d1b48c20c7e762a483e55fd159
#
_entry.id   b70679d1b48c20c7e762a483e55fd159
#
_cell.length_a   1.000
_cell.length_b   1.000
_cell.length_c   1.000
_cell.angle_alpha   90.00
_cell.angle_beta   90.00
_cell.angle_gamma   90.00
#
_symmetry.space_group_name_H-M   'P 1'
#
loop_
_entity.id
_entity.type
_entity.pdbx_description
1 polymer ?
#
loop_
_entity_poly.entity_id
_entity_poly.type
_entity_poly.pdbx_seq_one_letter_code
_entity_poly.pdbx_strand_id
1 'polypeptide(L)'
;MGLVKPKKFLGQHFLKDLSIAKDIADTVDVCPDLPILEVGPGMGVLTQFIMQKNRPVKVVELDYESVAYLRENFPALEDNIIEDDFLKLNLEKLFDGKPFVLTGNYPYNISVSYTHLR
;
A
#
# COMPACT_ATOMS: atom_id res chain seq x y z
N MET A 1 14.99 -13.04 -9.13
CA MET A 1 14.62 -12.71 -9.31
C MET A 1 13.92 -12.08 -9.27
N GLY A 2 13.67 -11.64 -9.28
CA GLY A 2 13.02 -11.00 -9.29
C GLY A 2 12.22 -10.65 -9.60
N LEU A 3 12.09 -10.67 -9.87
CA LEU A 3 11.56 -10.35 -10.13
C LEU A 3 10.59 -9.61 -10.29
N VAL A 4 10.58 -8.73 -10.32
CA VAL A 4 9.53 -7.79 -10.40
C VAL A 4 9.01 -7.68 -11.79
N LYS A 5 7.72 -7.61 -11.95
CA LYS A 5 7.14 -7.53 -13.27
C LYS A 5 7.47 -6.21 -13.94
N PRO A 6 7.60 -6.20 -15.26
CA PRO A 6 7.86 -4.95 -15.98
C PRO A 6 6.85 -3.84 -15.68
N LYS A 7 5.58 -4.21 -15.48
CA LYS A 7 4.56 -3.22 -15.22
C LYS A 7 4.78 -2.48 -13.91
N LYS A 8 5.58 -3.05 -13.02
CA LYS A 8 5.88 -2.39 -11.74
C LYS A 8 7.19 -1.62 -11.79
N PHE A 9 7.86 -1.68 -12.89
CA PHE A 9 9.17 -1.08 -12.99
C PHE A 9 9.15 0.43 -12.73
N LEU A 10 8.14 1.10 -13.28
CA LEU A 10 8.05 2.55 -13.09
C LEU A 10 7.91 2.91 -11.63
N GLY A 11 7.03 2.19 -10.92
CA GLY A 11 6.85 2.45 -9.51
C GLY A 11 8.12 2.25 -8.73
N GLN A 12 8.83 1.18 -9.02
CA GLN A 12 10.07 0.90 -8.32
C GLN A 12 11.13 1.95 -8.63
N HIS A 13 11.13 2.43 -9.85
CA HIS A 13 12.08 3.45 -10.22
C HIS A 13 11.91 4.71 -9.35
N PHE A 14 10.66 5.10 -9.11
CA PHE A 14 10.40 6.25 -8.25
C PHE A 14 10.88 6.01 -6.83
N LEU A 15 10.86 4.76 -6.38
CA LEU A 15 11.16 4.46 -4.99
C LEU A 15 12.63 4.16 -4.74
N LYS A 16 13.50 4.44 -5.69
CA LYS A 16 14.92 4.30 -5.43
C LYS A 16 15.41 5.29 -4.40
N ASP A 17 14.77 6.44 -4.33
CA ASP A 17 15.12 7.46 -3.34
C ASP A 17 14.20 7.28 -2.14
N LEU A 18 14.79 6.85 -1.03
CA LEU A 18 14.01 6.56 0.16
C LEU A 18 13.38 7.81 0.77
N SER A 19 13.96 8.97 0.54
CA SER A 19 13.34 10.19 1.05
C SER A 19 12.04 10.48 0.31
N ILE A 20 11.99 10.18 -0.98
CA ILE A 20 10.75 10.32 -1.73
C ILE A 20 9.72 9.32 -1.25
N ALA A 21 10.14 8.08 -1.01
CA ALA A 21 9.23 7.06 -0.51
C ALA A 21 8.66 7.48 0.84
N LYS A 22 9.49 8.04 1.70
CA LYS A 22 9.01 8.49 2.99
C LYS A 22 8.03 9.64 2.85
N ASP A 23 8.29 10.57 1.92
CA ASP A 23 7.37 11.67 1.70
C ASP A 23 6.02 11.18 1.23
N ILE A 24 6.00 10.20 0.34
CA ILE A 24 4.74 9.63 -0.11
C ILE A 24 4.01 8.95 1.05
N ALA A 25 4.74 8.19 1.86
CA ALA A 25 4.14 7.53 3.01
C ALA A 25 3.55 8.55 3.97
N ASP A 26 4.22 9.68 4.14
CA ASP A 26 3.76 10.69 5.09
C ASP A 26 2.49 11.39 4.64
N THR A 27 2.09 11.25 3.37
CA THR A 27 0.83 11.85 2.94
C THR A 27 -0.37 11.29 3.68
N VAL A 28 -0.26 10.09 4.23
CA VAL A 28 -1.38 9.51 4.98
C VAL A 28 -1.64 10.26 6.28
N ASP A 29 -0.73 11.10 6.70
CA ASP A 29 -0.88 11.83 7.95
C ASP A 29 -1.92 12.95 7.84
N VAL A 30 -2.44 13.24 6.66
CA VAL A 30 -3.54 14.21 6.53
C VAL A 30 -4.79 13.68 7.23
N CYS A 31 -4.89 12.36 7.41
CA CYS A 31 -5.98 11.74 8.16
C CYS A 31 -5.36 10.83 9.21
N PRO A 32 -4.80 11.41 10.28
CA PRO A 32 -3.91 10.66 11.16
C PRO A 32 -4.56 9.51 11.92
N ASP A 33 -5.87 9.55 12.09
CA ASP A 33 -6.55 8.53 12.88
C ASP A 33 -7.18 7.43 12.06
N LEU A 34 -7.06 7.50 10.75
CA LEU A 34 -7.70 6.51 9.88
C LEU A 34 -6.76 5.35 9.59
N PRO A 35 -7.32 4.15 9.37
CA PRO A 35 -6.51 3.05 8.86
C PRO A 35 -6.05 3.33 7.44
N ILE A 36 -5.06 2.58 7.01
CA ILE A 36 -4.39 2.82 5.73
C ILE A 36 -4.55 1.60 4.84
N LEU A 37 -4.89 1.85 3.58
CA LEU A 37 -4.84 0.82 2.54
C LEU A 37 -3.78 1.20 1.54
N GLU A 38 -2.75 0.35 1.41
CA GLU A 38 -1.71 0.57 0.41
C GLU A 38 -1.98 -0.33 -0.79
N VAL A 39 -1.98 0.25 -1.98
CA VAL A 39 -2.21 -0.47 -3.23
C VAL A 39 -0.89 -0.66 -3.95
N GLY A 40 -0.59 -1.90 -4.30
CA GLY A 40 0.59 -2.21 -5.07
C GLY A 40 1.90 -2.06 -4.33
N PRO A 41 2.03 -2.61 -3.11
CA PRO A 41 3.24 -2.41 -2.31
C PRO A 41 4.51 -2.99 -2.92
N GLY A 42 4.39 -3.95 -3.84
CA GLY A 42 5.57 -4.55 -4.45
C GLY A 42 6.51 -5.13 -3.42
N MET A 43 7.74 -4.66 -3.41
CA MET A 43 8.75 -5.15 -2.48
C MET A 43 8.73 -4.41 -1.15
N GLY A 44 7.72 -3.58 -0.93
CA GLY A 44 7.52 -2.99 0.39
C GLY A 44 8.33 -1.75 0.69
N VAL A 45 8.84 -1.07 -0.35
CA VAL A 45 9.65 0.13 -0.10
C VAL A 45 8.82 1.21 0.60
N LEU A 46 7.61 1.46 0.12
CA LEU A 46 6.72 2.41 0.76
C LEU A 46 6.16 1.83 2.05
N THR A 47 5.89 0.53 2.04
CA THR A 47 5.28 -0.17 3.16
C THR A 47 6.09 -0.02 4.44
N GLN A 48 7.42 -0.06 4.34
CA GLN A 48 8.25 0.02 5.53
C GLN A 48 8.01 1.31 6.31
N PHE A 49 7.72 2.40 5.60
CA PHE A 49 7.45 3.67 6.29
C PHE A 49 6.02 3.72 6.81
N ILE A 50 5.08 3.13 6.05
CA ILE A 50 3.69 3.10 6.47
C ILE A 50 3.52 2.29 7.75
N MET A 51 4.25 1.18 7.86
CA MET A 51 4.15 0.34 9.04
C MET A 51 4.64 1.04 10.30
N GLN A 52 5.45 2.07 10.17
CA GLN A 52 5.95 2.80 11.32
C GLN A 52 4.92 3.78 11.87
N LYS A 53 3.80 3.94 11.21
CA LYS A 53 2.77 4.90 11.65
C LYS A 53 1.94 4.38 12.81
N ASN A 54 2.03 3.09 13.13
CA ASN A 54 1.27 2.47 14.23
C ASN A 54 -0.24 2.63 14.03
N ARG A 55 -0.68 2.44 12.80
CA ARG A 55 -2.10 2.49 12.43
C ARG A 55 -2.45 1.17 11.79
N PRO A 56 -3.73 0.78 11.79
CA PRO A 56 -4.14 -0.40 11.05
C PRO A 56 -3.78 -0.24 9.57
N VAL A 57 -3.11 -1.24 9.02
CA VAL A 57 -2.66 -1.20 7.63
C VAL A 57 -3.09 -2.47 6.93
N LYS A 58 -3.67 -2.33 5.74
CA LYS A 58 -3.89 -3.45 4.83
C LYS A 58 -3.21 -3.11 3.52
N VAL A 59 -2.76 -4.14 2.81
CA VAL A 59 -2.14 -3.94 1.51
C VAL A 59 -2.83 -4.83 0.49
N VAL A 60 -2.92 -4.35 -0.74
CA VAL A 60 -3.50 -5.10 -1.85
C VAL A 60 -2.43 -5.26 -2.90
N GLU A 61 -2.13 -6.50 -3.26
CA GLU A 61 -1.09 -6.80 -4.22
C GLU A 61 -1.54 -7.94 -5.12
N LEU A 62 -1.45 -7.73 -6.41
CA LEU A 62 -1.86 -8.74 -7.38
C LEU A 62 -0.75 -9.74 -7.68
N ASP A 63 0.49 -9.31 -7.61
CA ASP A 63 1.63 -10.13 -7.98
C ASP A 63 1.99 -11.10 -6.86
N TYR A 64 1.89 -12.41 -7.14
CA TYR A 64 2.07 -13.37 -6.07
C TYR A 64 3.51 -13.43 -5.55
N GLU A 65 4.47 -13.08 -6.37
CA GLU A 65 5.86 -13.04 -5.89
C GLU A 65 6.06 -11.93 -4.89
N SER A 66 5.42 -10.78 -5.15
CA SER A 66 5.46 -9.68 -4.20
C SER A 66 4.73 -10.04 -2.91
N VAL A 67 3.61 -10.74 -3.03
CA VAL A 67 2.88 -11.18 -1.84
C VAL A 67 3.76 -12.07 -0.98
N ALA A 68 4.47 -13.02 -1.62
CA ALA A 68 5.36 -13.91 -0.88
C ALA A 68 6.46 -13.12 -0.19
N TYR A 69 7.03 -12.14 -0.87
CA TYR A 69 8.06 -11.30 -0.29
C TYR A 69 7.54 -10.53 0.91
N LEU A 70 6.33 -9.99 0.78
CA LEU A 70 5.75 -9.21 1.87
C LEU A 70 5.48 -10.08 3.09
N ARG A 71 5.00 -11.30 2.89
CA ARG A 71 4.75 -12.20 4.00
C ARG A 71 6.04 -12.52 4.76
N GLU A 72 7.12 -12.67 4.03
CA GLU A 72 8.39 -13.02 4.65
C GLU A 72 9.02 -11.83 5.36
N ASN A 73 8.93 -10.65 4.77
CA ASN A 73 9.66 -9.49 5.26
C ASN A 73 8.83 -8.56 6.13
N PHE A 74 7.52 -8.72 6.13
CA PHE A 74 6.62 -7.91 6.94
C PHE A 74 5.64 -8.83 7.66
N PRO A 75 6.13 -9.64 8.59
CA PRO A 75 5.24 -10.63 9.25
C PRO A 75 4.05 -9.98 9.96
N ALA A 76 4.18 -8.73 10.39
CA ALA A 76 3.05 -8.05 11.02
C ALA A 76 1.89 -7.82 10.07
N LEU A 77 2.13 -7.94 8.76
CA LEU A 77 1.07 -7.75 7.77
C LEU A 77 0.37 -9.04 7.39
N GLU A 78 0.77 -10.17 7.92
CA GLU A 78 0.36 -11.46 7.34
C GLU A 78 -1.14 -11.58 7.14
N ASP A 79 -1.93 -11.17 8.10
CA ASP A 79 -3.38 -11.29 8.01
C ASP A 79 -4.01 -10.14 7.24
N ASN A 80 -3.21 -9.21 6.76
CA ASN A 80 -3.70 -8.00 6.13
C ASN A 80 -3.17 -7.81 4.72
N ILE A 81 -2.61 -8.86 4.14
CA ILE A 81 -2.18 -8.86 2.75
C ILE A 81 -3.31 -9.44 1.92
N ILE A 82 -3.85 -8.63 1.02
CA ILE A 82 -4.94 -9.05 0.17
C ILE A 82 -4.36 -9.30 -1.22
N GLU A 83 -4.34 -10.56 -1.62
CA GLU A 83 -3.81 -10.94 -2.91
C GLU A 83 -4.94 -10.88 -3.92
N ASP A 84 -5.13 -9.72 -4.52
CA ASP A 84 -6.24 -9.51 -5.43
C ASP A 84 -5.98 -8.28 -6.28
N ASP A 85 -6.87 -8.09 -7.25
CA ASP A 85 -6.88 -6.91 -8.09
C ASP A 85 -7.64 -5.81 -7.35
N PHE A 86 -6.98 -4.69 -7.11
CA PHE A 86 -7.60 -3.58 -6.39
C PHE A 86 -8.93 -3.17 -7.03
N LEU A 87 -9.01 -3.21 -8.36
CA LEU A 87 -10.21 -2.78 -9.06
C LEU A 87 -11.40 -3.69 -8.82
N LYS A 88 -11.17 -4.89 -8.30
CA LYS A 88 -12.23 -5.85 -8.06
C LYS A 88 -12.67 -5.91 -6.61
N LEU A 89 -12.03 -5.14 -5.74
CA LEU A 89 -12.30 -5.22 -4.32
C LEU A 89 -13.59 -4.49 -3.96
N ASN A 90 -14.25 -5.02 -2.95
CA ASN A 90 -15.33 -4.29 -2.30
C ASN A 90 -14.71 -3.47 -1.19
N LEU A 91 -14.45 -2.20 -1.49
CA LEU A 91 -13.71 -1.34 -0.56
C LEU A 91 -14.44 -1.09 0.74
N GLU A 92 -15.77 -1.15 0.72
CA GLU A 92 -16.52 -0.93 1.94
C GLU A 92 -16.33 -2.03 2.96
N LYS A 93 -15.96 -3.21 2.50
CA LYS A 93 -15.80 -4.35 3.42
C LYS A 93 -14.41 -4.42 4.05
N LEU A 94 -13.45 -3.70 3.49
CA LEU A 94 -12.08 -3.83 3.96
C LEU A 94 -11.90 -3.38 5.40
N PHE A 95 -12.62 -2.35 5.79
CA PHE A 95 -12.52 -1.80 7.13
C PHE A 95 -13.90 -1.67 7.76
N ASP A 96 -14.78 -2.64 7.45
CA ASP A 96 -16.11 -2.73 8.05
C ASP A 96 -16.94 -1.47 7.84
N GLY A 97 -16.86 -0.92 6.64
CA GLY A 97 -17.63 0.29 6.31
C GLY A 97 -17.04 1.56 6.85
N LYS A 98 -15.90 1.48 7.55
CA LYS A 98 -15.28 2.66 8.13
C LYS A 98 -14.37 3.34 7.12
N PRO A 99 -14.15 4.64 7.31
CA PRO A 99 -13.27 5.38 6.43
C PRO A 99 -11.81 4.93 6.56
N PHE A 100 -11.06 5.13 5.49
CA PHE A 100 -9.64 4.80 5.48
C PHE A 100 -8.92 5.70 4.48
N VAL A 101 -7.59 5.74 4.59
CA VAL A 101 -6.75 6.49 3.67
C VAL A 101 -6.20 5.52 2.64
N LEU A 102 -6.32 5.89 1.38
CA LEU A 102 -5.78 5.11 0.28
C LEU A 102 -4.45 5.71 -0.15
N THR A 103 -3.43 4.87 -0.27
CA THR A 103 -2.15 5.32 -0.75
C THR A 103 -1.51 4.25 -1.61
N GLY A 104 -0.48 4.62 -2.33
CA GLY A 104 0.22 3.69 -3.18
C GLY A 104 1.25 4.39 -4.02
N ASN A 105 2.10 3.60 -4.65
CA ASN A 105 3.14 4.14 -5.49
C ASN A 105 2.70 4.08 -6.94
N TYR A 106 2.03 5.12 -7.38
CA TYR A 106 1.57 5.24 -8.75
C TYR A 106 2.17 6.47 -9.40
N PRO A 107 2.32 6.44 -10.72
CA PRO A 107 2.87 7.60 -11.42
C PRO A 107 2.07 8.87 -11.21
N TYR A 108 0.78 8.76 -10.97
CA TYR A 108 -0.07 9.93 -10.80
C TYR A 108 -0.62 10.05 -9.39
N ASN A 109 0.12 9.62 -8.44
CA ASN A 109 -0.14 9.87 -7.03
C ASN A 109 -1.63 9.86 -6.65
N ILE A 110 -2.09 8.76 -6.11
CA ILE A 110 -3.48 8.63 -5.71
C ILE A 110 -3.65 8.55 -4.20
N SER A 111 -2.83 9.27 -3.47
CA SER A 111 -2.96 9.31 -2.01
C SER A 111 -4.14 10.17 -1.64
N VAL A 112 -5.26 9.56 -1.34
CA VAL A 112 -6.47 10.29 -1.01
C VAL A 112 -7.21 9.58 0.10
N SER A 113 -8.05 10.35 0.77
CA SER A 113 -8.96 9.77 1.74
C SER A 113 -10.19 9.28 1.01
N TYR A 114 -10.35 7.98 0.97
CA TYR A 114 -11.46 7.39 0.25
C TYR A 114 -12.81 7.77 0.86
N THR A 115 -12.80 8.17 2.09
CA THR A 115 -14.05 8.56 2.75
C THR A 115 -14.75 9.70 2.02
N HIS A 116 -13.98 10.52 1.33
CA HIS A 116 -14.57 11.66 0.64
C HIS A 116 -15.36 11.24 -0.59
N LEU A 117 -15.28 9.99 -0.98
CA LEU A 117 -15.97 9.50 -2.15
C LEU A 117 -17.31 8.84 -1.83
N ARG A 118 -17.70 8.86 -0.58
CA ARG A 118 -18.90 8.16 -0.15
C ARG A 118 -20.13 9.06 -0.07
#